data_f39a0c02f6796e7c3f0ee333ce677554
#
_entry.id   f39a0c02f6796e7c3f0ee333ce677554
#
_cell.length_a   1.000
_cell.length_b   1.000
_cell.length_c   1.000
_cell.angle_alpha   90.00
_cell.angle_beta   90.00
_cell.angle_gamma   90.00
#
_symmetry.space_group_name_H-M   'P 1'
#
loop_
_entity.id
_entity.type
_entity.pdbx_description
1 polymer ?
#
loop_
_entity_poly.entity_id
_entity_poly.type
_entity_poly.pdbx_seq_one_letter_code
_entity_poly.pdbx_strand_id
1 'polypeptide(L)'
;HELQYGHAVTPEFEAKTEALLKSMDLWDCRDRHPFSLSGGQMQRLTLMMAYLSDKPIVILDEPTAGQDAESLERCAALIREMRKEKTVLIITHDPELIAGACDRCIGFSGGQAEAEFPVAAKNDLQAIRRYMESFRPAEIPPQKQHKERFHPATKLLYWLALLVVISTSNNHLVYAAY
;
A
#
# COMPACT_ATOMS: atom_id res chain seq x y z
N HIS A 1 0.76 -7.06 -20.16
CA HIS A 1 -0.50 -6.37 -20.52
C HIS A 1 -0.79 -5.23 -19.56
N GLU A 2 -0.81 -5.48 -18.25
CA GLU A 2 -1.10 -4.44 -17.23
C GLU A 2 -0.10 -3.29 -17.26
N LEU A 3 1.19 -3.59 -17.45
CA LEU A 3 2.25 -2.58 -17.53
C LEU A 3 2.20 -1.73 -18.81
N GLN A 4 1.51 -2.19 -19.83
CA GLN A 4 1.38 -1.50 -21.12
C GLN A 4 0.10 -0.63 -21.20
N TYR A 5 -0.73 -0.67 -20.17
CA TYR A 5 -1.98 0.09 -20.18
C TYR A 5 -1.71 1.60 -20.13
N GLY A 6 -2.16 2.30 -21.17
CA GLY A 6 -2.01 3.75 -21.28
C GLY A 6 -0.72 4.25 -21.97
N HIS A 7 0.20 3.34 -22.34
CA HIS A 7 1.42 3.68 -23.06
C HIS A 7 1.43 3.13 -24.48
N ALA A 8 2.03 3.86 -25.42
CA ALA A 8 2.35 3.31 -26.73
C ALA A 8 3.44 2.23 -26.53
N VAL A 9 3.21 1.04 -27.08
CA VAL A 9 4.19 -0.05 -27.04
C VAL A 9 5.31 0.28 -28.00
N THR A 10 6.40 0.80 -27.49
CA THR A 10 7.64 1.06 -28.24
C THR A 10 8.71 0.06 -27.83
N PRO A 11 9.69 -0.26 -28.70
CA PRO A 11 10.79 -1.15 -28.32
C PRO A 11 11.56 -0.66 -27.08
N GLU A 12 11.65 0.65 -26.88
CA GLU A 12 12.27 1.26 -25.71
C GLU A 12 11.47 1.01 -24.43
N PHE A 13 10.13 1.14 -24.51
CA PHE A 13 9.24 0.85 -23.39
C PHE A 13 9.27 -0.64 -23.04
N GLU A 14 9.31 -1.53 -24.03
CA GLU A 14 9.43 -2.98 -23.80
C GLU A 14 10.74 -3.32 -23.08
N ALA A 15 11.88 -2.79 -23.56
CA ALA A 15 13.18 -3.01 -22.92
C ALA A 15 13.22 -2.48 -21.48
N LYS A 16 12.64 -1.30 -21.22
CA LYS A 16 12.52 -0.72 -19.87
C LYS A 16 11.67 -1.61 -18.98
N THR A 17 10.53 -2.09 -19.48
CA THR A 17 9.60 -2.96 -18.74
C THR A 17 10.24 -4.30 -18.41
N GLU A 18 10.97 -4.91 -19.36
CA GLU A 18 11.70 -6.14 -19.13
C GLU A 18 12.78 -5.98 -18.04
N ALA A 19 13.56 -4.93 -18.10
CA ALA A 19 14.58 -4.62 -17.09
C ALA A 19 13.96 -4.45 -15.69
N LEU A 20 12.82 -3.77 -15.60
CA LEU A 20 12.08 -3.59 -14.36
C LEU A 20 11.52 -4.91 -13.81
N LEU A 21 10.91 -5.75 -14.67
CA LEU A 21 10.40 -7.05 -14.25
C LEU A 21 11.51 -7.93 -13.65
N LYS A 22 12.71 -7.91 -14.27
CA LYS A 22 13.87 -8.62 -13.75
C LYS A 22 14.36 -8.05 -12.43
N SER A 23 14.48 -6.74 -12.31
CA SER A 23 14.94 -6.08 -11.07
C SER A 23 14.00 -6.31 -9.89
N MET A 24 12.70 -6.44 -10.15
CA MET A 24 11.67 -6.67 -9.14
C MET A 24 11.34 -8.15 -8.91
N ASP A 25 12.12 -9.07 -9.48
CA ASP A 25 11.91 -10.53 -9.36
C ASP A 25 10.49 -10.96 -9.79
N LEU A 26 10.05 -10.45 -10.94
CA LEU A 26 8.74 -10.72 -11.51
C LEU A 26 8.81 -11.33 -12.92
N TRP A 27 10.03 -11.51 -13.47
CA TRP A 27 10.20 -11.98 -14.84
C TRP A 27 9.57 -13.35 -15.09
N ASP A 28 9.74 -14.27 -14.16
CA ASP A 28 9.25 -15.66 -14.30
C ASP A 28 7.72 -15.78 -14.19
N CYS A 29 7.06 -14.74 -13.70
CA CYS A 29 5.60 -14.71 -13.59
C CYS A 29 4.93 -13.70 -14.54
N ARG A 30 5.67 -13.12 -15.51
CA ARG A 30 5.19 -12.08 -16.44
C ARG A 30 3.98 -12.48 -17.27
N ASP A 31 3.85 -13.78 -17.56
CA ASP A 31 2.75 -14.33 -18.36
C ASP A 31 1.58 -14.83 -17.50
N ARG A 32 1.69 -14.73 -16.17
CA ARG A 32 0.63 -15.15 -15.26
C ARG A 32 -0.45 -14.07 -15.16
N HIS A 33 -1.67 -14.54 -14.90
CA HIS A 33 -2.75 -13.62 -14.58
C HIS A 33 -2.47 -12.90 -13.23
N PRO A 34 -2.71 -11.58 -13.13
CA PRO A 34 -2.40 -10.82 -11.89
C PRO A 34 -2.97 -11.46 -10.62
N PHE A 35 -4.20 -11.98 -10.66
CA PHE A 35 -4.80 -12.66 -9.50
C PHE A 35 -4.16 -14.00 -9.10
N SER A 36 -3.23 -14.52 -9.90
CA SER A 36 -2.45 -15.72 -9.54
C SER A 36 -1.10 -15.39 -8.89
N LEU A 37 -0.77 -14.11 -8.76
CA LEU A 37 0.44 -13.64 -8.11
C LEU A 37 0.29 -13.73 -6.58
N SER A 38 1.42 -13.96 -5.89
CA SER A 38 1.45 -13.83 -4.44
C SER A 38 1.23 -12.37 -4.01
N GLY A 39 0.87 -12.14 -2.74
CA GLY A 39 0.67 -10.78 -2.22
C GLY A 39 1.90 -9.89 -2.44
N GLY A 40 3.11 -10.39 -2.16
CA GLY A 40 4.34 -9.62 -2.39
C GLY A 40 4.63 -9.38 -3.88
N GLN A 41 4.35 -10.35 -4.76
CA GLN A 41 4.45 -10.16 -6.21
C GLN A 41 3.47 -9.10 -6.71
N MET A 42 2.24 -9.11 -6.22
CA MET A 42 1.22 -8.11 -6.58
C MET A 42 1.63 -6.70 -6.10
N GLN A 43 2.16 -6.57 -4.89
CA GLN A 43 2.66 -5.28 -4.39
C GLN A 43 3.81 -4.74 -5.25
N ARG A 44 4.79 -5.58 -5.58
CA ARG A 44 5.90 -5.19 -6.46
C ARG A 44 5.41 -4.80 -7.86
N LEU A 45 4.45 -5.53 -8.42
CA LEU A 45 3.82 -5.18 -9.71
C LEU A 45 3.11 -3.82 -9.63
N THR A 46 2.34 -3.58 -8.57
CA THR A 46 1.64 -2.30 -8.35
C THR A 46 2.63 -1.14 -8.25
N LEU A 47 3.75 -1.32 -7.54
CA LEU A 47 4.80 -0.32 -7.45
C LEU A 47 5.45 -0.02 -8.83
N MET A 48 5.69 -1.05 -9.64
CA MET A 48 6.17 -0.89 -11.02
C MET A 48 5.18 -0.11 -11.89
N MET A 49 3.88 -0.39 -11.77
CA MET A 49 2.84 0.36 -12.49
C MET A 49 2.83 1.83 -12.08
N ALA A 50 2.97 2.13 -10.79
CA ALA A 50 3.08 3.49 -10.28
C ALA A 50 4.34 4.21 -10.82
N TYR A 51 5.47 3.51 -10.90
CA TYR A 51 6.71 4.04 -11.51
C TYR A 51 6.54 4.38 -12.99
N LEU A 52 5.92 3.48 -13.75
CA LEU A 52 5.71 3.66 -15.20
C LEU A 52 4.58 4.64 -15.54
N SER A 53 3.73 5.01 -14.58
CA SER A 53 2.64 5.96 -14.83
C SER A 53 3.18 7.37 -15.10
N ASP A 54 2.46 8.17 -15.90
CA ASP A 54 2.80 9.56 -16.19
C ASP A 54 2.33 10.55 -15.10
N LYS A 55 1.97 10.03 -13.91
CA LYS A 55 1.47 10.86 -12.83
C LYS A 55 2.61 11.54 -12.08
N PRO A 56 2.56 12.88 -11.88
CA PRO A 56 3.60 13.61 -11.17
C PRO A 56 3.58 13.38 -9.64
N ILE A 57 2.45 12.89 -9.10
CA ILE A 57 2.27 12.60 -7.68
C ILE A 57 1.84 11.15 -7.55
N VAL A 58 2.52 10.40 -6.68
CA VAL A 58 2.24 9.00 -6.36
C VAL A 58 2.08 8.86 -4.86
N ILE A 59 1.02 8.18 -4.44
CA ILE A 59 0.76 7.85 -3.04
C ILE A 59 0.87 6.33 -2.89
N LEU A 60 1.72 5.89 -1.98
CA LEU A 60 1.97 4.49 -1.67
C LEU A 60 1.53 4.22 -0.23
N ASP A 61 0.63 3.27 -0.05
CA ASP A 61 0.14 2.83 1.26
C ASP A 61 0.71 1.45 1.56
N GLU A 62 1.55 1.38 2.61
CA GLU A 62 2.26 0.17 3.05
C GLU A 62 2.90 -0.64 1.90
N PRO A 63 3.74 -0.04 1.04
CA PRO A 63 4.20 -0.69 -0.20
C PRO A 63 5.12 -1.88 0.02
N THR A 64 5.62 -2.09 1.24
CA THR A 64 6.54 -3.19 1.60
C THR A 64 5.97 -4.14 2.65
N ALA A 65 4.69 -4.03 3.01
CA ALA A 65 4.08 -4.84 4.05
C ALA A 65 4.23 -6.35 3.75
N GLY A 66 4.76 -7.11 4.72
CA GLY A 66 4.93 -8.56 4.60
C GLY A 66 5.98 -9.02 3.60
N GLN A 67 6.87 -8.13 3.14
CA GLN A 67 8.00 -8.48 2.28
C GLN A 67 9.25 -8.81 3.12
N ASP A 68 10.13 -9.63 2.54
CA ASP A 68 11.46 -9.90 3.09
C ASP A 68 12.41 -8.71 2.85
N ALA A 69 13.55 -8.73 3.52
CA ALA A 69 14.55 -7.65 3.46
C ALA A 69 15.07 -7.40 2.04
N GLU A 70 15.21 -8.43 1.22
CA GLU A 70 15.70 -8.30 -0.15
C GLU A 70 14.64 -7.63 -1.04
N SER A 71 13.38 -8.03 -0.92
CA SER A 71 12.25 -7.42 -1.62
C SER A 71 12.02 -5.97 -1.18
N LEU A 72 12.18 -5.68 0.11
CA LEU A 72 12.14 -4.31 0.65
C LEU A 72 13.20 -3.42 -0.01
N GLU A 73 14.46 -3.88 -0.08
CA GLU A 73 15.53 -3.08 -0.71
C GLU A 73 15.27 -2.84 -2.21
N ARG A 74 14.73 -3.83 -2.93
CA ARG A 74 14.30 -3.66 -4.33
C ARG A 74 13.21 -2.58 -4.46
N CYS A 75 12.20 -2.62 -3.59
CA CYS A 75 11.14 -1.61 -3.55
C CYS A 75 11.71 -0.23 -3.21
N ALA A 76 12.56 -0.12 -2.20
CA ALA A 76 13.21 1.12 -1.81
C ALA A 76 14.07 1.70 -2.94
N ALA A 77 14.79 0.84 -3.68
CA ALA A 77 15.57 1.26 -4.84
C ALA A 77 14.68 1.85 -5.95
N LEU A 78 13.55 1.21 -6.26
CA LEU A 78 12.61 1.70 -7.26
C LEU A 78 11.95 3.02 -6.83
N ILE A 79 11.61 3.17 -5.55
CA ILE A 79 11.07 4.43 -4.99
C ILE A 79 12.11 5.55 -5.07
N ARG A 80 13.39 5.28 -4.77
CA ARG A 80 14.49 6.25 -4.94
C ARG A 80 14.61 6.72 -6.39
N GLU A 81 14.42 5.83 -7.34
CA GLU A 81 14.42 6.19 -8.76
C GLU A 81 13.20 7.03 -9.12
N MET A 82 12.02 6.61 -8.66
CA MET A 82 10.74 7.30 -8.89
C MET A 82 10.76 8.75 -8.41
N ARG A 83 11.33 9.02 -7.24
CA ARG A 83 11.35 10.35 -6.63
C ARG A 83 12.23 11.37 -7.35
N LYS A 84 13.05 10.96 -8.32
CA LYS A 84 13.83 11.89 -9.16
C LYS A 84 12.93 12.70 -10.10
N GLU A 85 11.80 12.13 -10.49
CA GLU A 85 10.88 12.70 -11.48
C GLU A 85 9.49 12.98 -10.91
N LYS A 86 9.15 12.40 -9.75
CA LYS A 86 7.82 12.46 -9.16
C LYS A 86 7.86 12.85 -7.69
N THR A 87 6.77 13.43 -7.20
CA THR A 87 6.54 13.55 -5.76
C THR A 87 5.94 12.25 -5.24
N VAL A 88 6.64 11.58 -4.33
CA VAL A 88 6.19 10.31 -3.74
C VAL A 88 5.84 10.53 -2.30
N LEU A 89 4.59 10.23 -1.94
CA LEU A 89 4.09 10.20 -0.56
C LEU A 89 3.96 8.74 -0.14
N ILE A 90 4.56 8.38 0.98
CA ILE A 90 4.54 7.01 1.50
C ILE A 90 3.88 7.01 2.87
N ILE A 91 2.86 6.19 3.04
CA ILE A 91 2.26 5.89 4.34
C ILE A 91 2.85 4.54 4.77
N THR A 92 3.57 4.52 5.88
CA THR A 92 4.18 3.28 6.36
C THR A 92 4.55 3.36 7.85
N HIS A 93 4.63 2.20 8.46
CA HIS A 93 5.19 2.01 9.79
C HIS A 93 6.55 1.26 9.75
N ASP A 94 7.15 1.10 8.57
CA ASP A 94 8.42 0.41 8.37
C ASP A 94 9.60 1.39 8.42
N PRO A 95 10.41 1.39 9.50
CA PRO A 95 11.54 2.30 9.63
C PRO A 95 12.65 2.03 8.61
N GLU A 96 12.75 0.81 8.08
CA GLU A 96 13.77 0.43 7.10
C GLU A 96 13.43 1.02 5.73
N LEU A 97 12.14 1.01 5.35
CA LEU A 97 11.68 1.69 4.16
C LEU A 97 11.88 3.22 4.27
N ILE A 98 11.55 3.81 5.42
CA ILE A 98 11.76 5.25 5.65
C ILE A 98 13.24 5.60 5.48
N ALA A 99 14.13 4.86 6.17
CA ALA A 99 15.58 5.08 6.07
C ALA A 99 16.12 4.86 4.65
N GLY A 100 15.54 3.89 3.92
CA GLY A 100 15.99 3.48 2.59
C GLY A 100 15.48 4.35 1.44
N ALA A 101 14.33 5.00 1.58
CA ALA A 101 13.64 5.61 0.44
C ALA A 101 13.15 7.05 0.65
N CYS A 102 13.05 7.55 1.90
CA CYS A 102 12.48 8.86 2.19
C CYS A 102 13.56 9.92 2.47
N ASP A 103 13.23 11.19 2.22
CA ASP A 103 14.05 12.35 2.61
C ASP A 103 13.53 12.98 3.91
N ARG A 104 12.23 12.84 4.16
CA ARG A 104 11.53 13.44 5.29
C ARG A 104 10.48 12.47 5.81
N CYS A 105 10.26 12.50 7.12
CA CYS A 105 9.22 11.75 7.78
C CYS A 105 8.37 12.69 8.62
N ILE A 106 7.06 12.52 8.57
CA ILE A 106 6.09 13.27 9.38
C ILE A 106 5.25 12.25 10.13
N GLY A 107 5.28 12.32 11.47
CA GLY A 107 4.41 11.51 12.32
C GLY A 107 3.00 12.10 12.40
N PHE A 108 2.02 11.22 12.56
CA PHE A 108 0.65 11.60 12.84
C PHE A 108 0.21 11.01 14.17
N SER A 109 -0.27 11.84 15.08
CA SER A 109 -0.79 11.42 16.38
C SER A 109 -2.08 12.18 16.69
N GLY A 110 -3.13 11.48 17.14
CA GLY A 110 -4.41 12.11 17.47
C GLY A 110 -5.07 12.87 16.30
N GLY A 111 -4.76 12.52 15.06
CA GLY A 111 -5.28 13.21 13.86
C GLY A 111 -4.53 14.50 13.51
N GLN A 112 -3.42 14.81 14.16
CA GLN A 112 -2.59 15.97 13.90
C GLN A 112 -1.22 15.55 13.38
N ALA A 113 -0.66 16.36 12.48
CA ALA A 113 0.71 16.21 12.02
C ALA A 113 1.68 16.75 13.08
N GLU A 114 2.68 15.98 13.39
CA GLU A 114 3.75 16.33 14.31
C GLU A 114 4.92 17.00 13.59
N ALA A 115 5.95 17.36 14.35
CA ALA A 115 7.15 17.96 13.77
C ALA A 115 7.80 17.06 12.74
N GLU A 116 8.21 17.65 11.63
CA GLU A 116 8.91 16.96 10.56
C GLU A 116 10.29 16.46 11.05
N PHE A 117 10.63 15.23 10.71
CA PHE A 117 11.94 14.62 10.96
C PHE A 117 12.68 14.45 9.62
N PRO A 118 13.81 15.14 9.42
CA PRO A 118 14.63 14.96 8.23
C PRO A 118 15.35 13.61 8.28
N VAL A 119 15.26 12.83 7.22
CA VAL A 119 15.96 11.55 7.05
C VAL A 119 17.30 11.86 6.37
N ALA A 120 18.34 12.16 7.16
CA ALA A 120 19.61 12.68 6.63
C ALA A 120 20.51 11.61 6.01
N ALA A 121 20.39 10.32 6.37
CA ALA A 121 21.17 9.23 5.79
C ALA A 121 20.58 7.85 6.12
N LYS A 122 20.95 6.83 5.33
CA LYS A 122 20.66 5.40 5.60
C LYS A 122 21.10 4.92 7.00
N ASN A 123 21.93 5.69 7.71
CA ASN A 123 22.49 5.31 9.01
C ASN A 123 21.64 5.72 10.22
N ASP A 124 20.50 6.39 10.01
CA ASP A 124 19.66 6.92 11.10
C ASP A 124 18.48 6.01 11.49
N LEU A 125 18.55 4.72 11.17
CA LEU A 125 17.49 3.77 11.50
C LEU A 125 17.09 3.81 12.98
N GLN A 126 18.08 3.96 13.89
CA GLN A 126 17.79 4.08 15.31
C GLN A 126 17.09 5.40 15.67
N ALA A 127 17.46 6.50 15.02
CA ALA A 127 16.81 7.79 15.23
C ALA A 127 15.37 7.77 14.71
N ILE A 128 15.14 7.17 13.52
CA ILE A 128 13.81 6.97 12.95
C ILE A 128 12.96 6.09 13.88
N ARG A 129 13.48 4.99 14.39
CA ARG A 129 12.77 4.13 15.34
C ARG A 129 12.38 4.87 16.61
N ARG A 130 13.29 5.65 17.22
CA ARG A 130 12.99 6.49 18.39
C ARG A 130 11.93 7.53 18.08
N TYR A 131 12.03 8.18 16.92
CA TYR A 131 11.02 9.13 16.47
C TYR A 131 9.65 8.45 16.34
N MET A 132 9.55 7.31 15.70
CA MET A 132 8.32 6.54 15.57
C MET A 132 7.79 6.04 16.93
N GLU A 133 8.67 5.62 17.83
CA GLU A 133 8.28 5.20 19.19
C GLU A 133 7.70 6.35 20.01
N SER A 134 8.11 7.60 19.75
CA SER A 134 7.57 8.78 20.43
C SER A 134 6.07 9.04 20.11
N PHE A 135 5.57 8.47 19.00
CA PHE A 135 4.17 8.56 18.57
C PHE A 135 3.34 7.33 18.96
N ARG A 136 3.81 6.49 19.87
CA ARG A 136 2.93 5.44 20.40
C ARG A 136 1.63 6.10 20.85
N PRO A 137 0.47 5.71 20.30
CA PRO A 137 -0.80 6.24 20.75
C PRO A 137 -0.84 6.01 22.26
N ALA A 138 -1.12 7.07 23.03
CA ALA A 138 -1.53 6.90 24.41
C ALA A 138 -2.55 5.77 24.40
N GLU A 139 -2.34 4.72 25.22
CA GLU A 139 -3.18 3.53 25.23
C GLU A 139 -4.61 3.97 25.08
N ILE A 140 -5.22 3.60 23.95
CA ILE A 140 -6.64 3.89 23.71
C ILE A 140 -7.33 3.23 24.91
N PRO A 141 -7.92 4.02 25.84
CA PRO A 141 -8.60 3.41 26.99
C PRO A 141 -9.57 2.39 26.41
N PRO A 142 -9.64 1.17 26.96
CA PRO A 142 -10.42 0.10 26.37
C PRO A 142 -11.80 0.67 26.05
N GLN A 143 -12.11 0.77 24.76
CA GLN A 143 -13.40 1.26 24.33
C GLN A 143 -14.41 0.42 25.10
N LYS A 144 -15.20 1.05 25.97
CA LYS A 144 -16.30 0.38 26.65
C LYS A 144 -17.03 -0.33 25.52
N GLN A 145 -16.87 -1.66 25.46
CA GLN A 145 -17.61 -2.47 24.51
C GLN A 145 -19.06 -2.04 24.67
N HIS A 146 -19.55 -1.33 23.68
CA HIS A 146 -20.98 -1.04 23.61
C HIS A 146 -21.63 -2.44 23.63
N LYS A 147 -22.13 -2.89 24.79
CA LYS A 147 -22.87 -4.12 24.87
C LYS A 147 -23.93 -4.00 23.78
N GLU A 148 -23.70 -4.74 22.70
CA GLU A 148 -24.63 -4.75 21.59
C GLU A 148 -26.03 -5.07 22.16
N ARG A 149 -26.89 -4.06 22.13
CA ARG A 149 -28.24 -4.12 22.69
C ARG A 149 -29.16 -5.09 21.96
N PHE A 150 -28.67 -5.69 20.86
CA PHE A 150 -29.48 -6.58 20.06
C PHE A 150 -29.13 -8.04 20.35
N HIS A 151 -30.17 -8.79 20.70
CA HIS A 151 -30.09 -10.23 20.87
C HIS A 151 -29.57 -10.88 19.57
N PRO A 152 -28.73 -11.94 19.63
CA PRO A 152 -28.19 -12.60 18.43
C PRO A 152 -29.27 -12.99 17.40
N ALA A 153 -30.47 -13.40 17.88
CA ALA A 153 -31.60 -13.71 17.01
C ALA A 153 -32.10 -12.49 16.20
N THR A 154 -32.03 -11.27 16.76
CA THR A 154 -32.43 -10.06 16.04
C THR A 154 -31.47 -9.71 14.91
N LYS A 155 -30.17 -9.99 15.10
CA LYS A 155 -29.17 -9.86 14.03
C LYS A 155 -29.42 -10.86 12.90
N LEU A 156 -29.73 -12.10 13.26
CA LEU A 156 -30.07 -13.15 12.29
C LEU A 156 -31.32 -12.79 11.48
N LEU A 157 -32.36 -12.28 12.12
CA LEU A 157 -33.56 -11.81 11.44
C LEU A 157 -33.28 -10.61 10.51
N TYR A 158 -32.41 -9.68 10.92
CA TYR A 158 -32.01 -8.55 10.09
C TYR A 158 -31.27 -9.02 8.83
N TRP A 159 -30.32 -9.95 8.97
CA TRP A 159 -29.60 -10.53 7.85
C TRP A 159 -30.51 -11.34 6.92
N LEU A 160 -31.46 -12.11 7.47
CA LEU A 160 -32.44 -12.84 6.70
C LEU A 160 -33.39 -11.89 5.91
N ALA A 161 -33.83 -10.81 6.54
CA ALA A 161 -34.65 -9.78 5.88
C ALA A 161 -33.89 -9.09 4.75
N LEU A 162 -32.60 -8.78 4.98
CA LEU A 162 -31.72 -8.19 3.95
C LEU A 162 -31.53 -9.14 2.76
N LEU A 163 -31.36 -10.43 3.02
CA LEU A 163 -31.19 -11.47 2.00
C LEU A 163 -32.46 -11.66 1.17
N VAL A 164 -33.64 -11.57 1.78
CA VAL A 164 -34.92 -11.59 1.09
C VAL A 164 -35.11 -10.36 0.20
N VAL A 165 -34.75 -9.17 0.68
CA VAL A 165 -34.83 -7.93 -0.11
C VAL A 165 -33.90 -7.98 -1.32
N ILE A 166 -32.67 -8.49 -1.14
CA ILE A 166 -31.72 -8.68 -2.25
C ILE A 166 -32.25 -9.72 -3.27
N SER A 167 -32.87 -10.81 -2.78
CA SER A 167 -33.40 -11.88 -3.64
C SER A 167 -34.66 -11.46 -4.41
N THR A 168 -35.47 -10.55 -3.88
CA THR A 168 -36.70 -10.06 -4.54
C THR A 168 -36.46 -8.85 -5.43
N SER A 169 -35.35 -8.16 -5.30
CA SER A 169 -34.95 -7.04 -6.15
C SER A 169 -34.32 -7.54 -7.46
N ASN A 170 -35.17 -7.80 -8.44
CA ASN A 170 -34.76 -8.37 -9.74
C ASN A 170 -34.17 -7.33 -10.72
N ASN A 171 -33.61 -6.23 -10.24
CA ASN A 171 -32.82 -5.29 -11.05
C ASN A 171 -31.92 -4.43 -10.16
N HIS A 172 -30.60 -4.47 -10.51
CA HIS A 172 -29.49 -3.66 -10.00
C HIS A 172 -28.89 -4.10 -8.64
N LEU A 173 -27.80 -4.85 -8.78
CA LEU A 173 -26.81 -5.10 -7.73
C LEU A 173 -26.26 -3.77 -7.19
N VAL A 174 -26.66 -3.40 -5.98
CA VAL A 174 -25.96 -2.39 -5.20
C VAL A 174 -25.01 -3.12 -4.24
N TYR A 175 -23.71 -3.12 -4.57
CA TYR A 175 -22.69 -3.53 -3.62
C TYR A 175 -22.51 -2.39 -2.61
N ALA A 176 -22.98 -2.56 -1.40
CA ALA A 176 -22.51 -1.79 -0.26
C ALA A 176 -21.26 -2.48 0.28
N ALA A 177 -20.09 -1.90 0.01
CA ALA A 177 -18.84 -2.29 0.67
C ALA A 177 -18.80 -1.59 2.05
N TYR A 178 -18.56 -2.38 3.10
CA TYR A 178 -18.11 -1.93 4.40
C TYR A 178 -16.67 -2.35 4.59
#